data_9c5b1170e0c21341ccd73009ecbd2f6e
#
_entry.id   9c5b1170e0c21341ccd73009ecbd2f6e
#
_cell.length_a   1.000
_cell.length_b   1.000
_cell.length_c   1.000
_cell.angle_alpha   90.00
_cell.angle_beta   90.00
_cell.angle_gamma   90.00
#
_symmetry.space_group_name_H-M   'P 1'
#
loop_
_entity.id
_entity.type
_entity.pdbx_description
1 polymer ?
#
loop_
_entity_poly.entity_id
_entity_poly.type
_entity_poly.pdbx_seq_one_letter_code
_entity_poly.pdbx_strand_id
1 'polypeptide(L)'
;MNKIIRIFIFSLFLSNSSFAKDYLFSNNIYTDCDIISKKDASYFQNLSFIEEKEILFWDRRAITSSGWNKSKFKAFIFNAKFKNGKDVIVRVNSEFKTKEKAKKKAIKYSKMVGQIPNFLKTSLKTITIHKGNKPWGGGNFDILIHTGDEGGKGKCAEEVMLHESGHVSLDETWGGLIPLKVWKKVANLDGKYISKYAKDFPDREDISETINWWVAVRCKQDRISKSHYKDILKAIPNRLKYLDEQNFDTSPLACNYN
;
A
#
# COMPACT_ATOMS: atom_id res chain seq x y z
N MET A 1 -1.86 62.55 -52.82
CA MET A 1 -2.65 61.34 -52.48
C MET A 1 -1.77 60.43 -51.57
N ASN A 2 -1.89 60.57 -50.25
CA ASN A 2 -1.10 59.82 -49.31
C ASN A 2 -1.90 58.57 -48.91
N LYS A 3 -1.35 57.36 -49.22
CA LYS A 3 -1.91 56.09 -48.80
C LYS A 3 -1.37 55.74 -47.37
N ILE A 4 -2.27 55.75 -46.38
CA ILE A 4 -1.99 55.30 -45.04
C ILE A 4 -2.10 53.79 -45.04
N ILE A 5 -0.97 53.09 -44.83
CA ILE A 5 -0.93 51.66 -44.62
C ILE A 5 -1.20 51.42 -43.14
N ARG A 6 -2.37 50.81 -42.80
CA ARG A 6 -2.68 50.32 -41.47
C ARG A 6 -2.07 48.93 -41.29
N ILE A 7 -1.03 48.83 -40.47
CA ILE A 7 -0.46 47.55 -40.05
C ILE A 7 -1.32 47.00 -38.89
N PHE A 8 -2.04 45.92 -39.15
CA PHE A 8 -2.72 45.14 -38.09
C PHE A 8 -1.70 44.22 -37.43
N ILE A 9 -1.30 44.56 -36.19
CA ILE A 9 -0.51 43.66 -35.35
C ILE A 9 -1.47 42.66 -34.75
N PHE A 10 -1.43 41.43 -35.24
CA PHE A 10 -2.16 40.31 -34.67
C PHE A 10 -1.33 39.77 -33.51
N SER A 11 -1.65 40.16 -32.27
CA SER A 11 -1.04 39.62 -31.05
C SER A 11 -1.53 38.17 -30.88
N LEU A 12 -0.72 37.19 -31.25
CA LEU A 12 -0.92 35.82 -30.88
C LEU A 12 -0.73 35.70 -29.35
N PHE A 13 -1.83 35.65 -28.62
CA PHE A 13 -1.82 35.17 -27.26
C PHE A 13 -1.55 33.65 -27.30
N LEU A 14 -0.28 33.25 -27.19
CA LEU A 14 0.09 31.90 -26.84
C LEU A 14 -0.36 31.69 -25.38
N SER A 15 -1.57 31.17 -25.19
CA SER A 15 -1.99 30.65 -23.93
C SER A 15 -1.12 29.41 -23.65
N ASN A 16 -0.12 29.55 -22.78
CA ASN A 16 0.55 28.43 -22.16
C ASN A 16 -0.49 27.71 -21.32
N SER A 17 -1.23 26.78 -21.93
CA SER A 17 -2.02 25.82 -21.21
C SER A 17 -1.02 24.90 -20.50
N SER A 18 -0.64 25.25 -19.27
CA SER A 18 -0.04 24.33 -18.34
C SER A 18 -1.06 23.20 -18.17
N PHE A 19 -0.84 22.08 -18.85
CA PHE A 19 -1.65 20.88 -18.61
C PHE A 19 -1.52 20.53 -17.13
N ALA A 20 -2.60 20.76 -16.39
CA ALA A 20 -2.64 20.36 -14.98
C ALA A 20 -2.37 18.85 -14.91
N LYS A 21 -1.42 18.45 -14.05
CA LYS A 21 -1.11 17.04 -13.88
C LYS A 21 -2.36 16.29 -13.43
N ASP A 22 -2.65 15.18 -14.06
CA ASP A 22 -3.77 14.29 -13.72
C ASP A 22 -3.46 13.34 -12.55
N TYR A 23 -2.41 13.65 -11.79
CA TYR A 23 -2.06 13.01 -10.51
C TYR A 23 -1.60 14.07 -9.49
N LEU A 24 -1.74 13.75 -8.20
CA LEU A 24 -1.37 14.67 -7.13
C LEU A 24 0.12 14.55 -6.79
N PHE A 25 0.60 13.36 -6.43
CA PHE A 25 1.98 13.15 -6.03
C PHE A 25 2.82 12.54 -7.16
N SER A 26 4.03 13.08 -7.38
CA SER A 26 4.94 12.61 -8.43
C SER A 26 5.64 11.29 -8.08
N ASN A 27 5.80 11.02 -6.79
CA ASN A 27 6.44 9.83 -6.25
C ASN A 27 5.39 8.85 -5.73
N ASN A 28 5.86 7.70 -5.25
CA ASN A 28 5.04 6.78 -4.47
C ASN A 28 4.55 7.49 -3.18
N ILE A 29 3.57 6.88 -2.56
CA ILE A 29 2.83 7.31 -1.39
C ILE A 29 3.64 7.56 -0.11
N TYR A 30 4.88 7.13 -0.04
CA TYR A 30 5.68 7.16 1.20
C TYR A 30 6.38 8.52 1.34
N THR A 31 5.61 9.56 1.60
CA THR A 31 6.17 10.92 1.72
C THR A 31 6.61 11.26 3.12
N ASP A 32 5.85 10.89 4.13
CA ASP A 32 6.08 11.33 5.50
C ASP A 32 6.54 10.19 6.44
N CYS A 33 6.26 8.93 6.10
CA CYS A 33 6.66 7.71 6.84
C CYS A 33 6.20 7.65 8.29
N ASP A 34 5.12 8.33 8.64
CA ASP A 34 4.58 8.40 9.99
C ASP A 34 3.05 8.29 10.08
N ILE A 35 2.36 8.09 8.93
CA ILE A 35 0.91 7.81 8.90
C ILE A 35 0.60 6.63 9.82
N ILE A 36 1.37 5.55 9.72
CA ILE A 36 1.43 4.50 10.73
C ILE A 36 2.87 4.37 11.23
N SER A 37 3.06 4.37 12.54
CA SER A 37 4.37 4.29 13.16
C SER A 37 4.47 3.15 14.17
N LYS A 38 5.69 2.80 14.56
CA LYS A 38 5.96 1.78 15.59
C LYS A 38 5.30 2.07 16.95
N LYS A 39 4.85 3.30 17.18
CA LYS A 39 4.19 3.73 18.43
C LYS A 39 2.69 3.47 18.42
N ASP A 40 2.10 3.24 17.25
CA ASP A 40 0.66 2.96 17.14
C ASP A 40 0.29 1.63 17.79
N ALA A 41 -0.95 1.56 18.28
CA ALA A 41 -1.49 0.34 18.88
C ALA A 41 -1.44 -0.84 17.89
N SER A 42 -1.07 -2.01 18.40
CA SER A 42 -1.03 -3.23 17.61
C SER A 42 -1.95 -4.28 18.23
N TYR A 43 -2.75 -4.92 17.39
CA TYR A 43 -3.60 -6.05 17.79
C TYR A 43 -2.86 -7.40 17.78
N PHE A 44 -1.57 -7.41 17.48
CA PHE A 44 -0.76 -8.62 17.65
C PHE A 44 -0.73 -9.05 19.12
N GLN A 45 -1.06 -10.33 19.40
CA GLN A 45 -1.11 -10.89 20.74
C GLN A 45 0.09 -11.79 21.03
N ASN A 46 0.23 -12.85 20.24
CA ASN A 46 1.28 -13.82 20.46
C ASN A 46 1.72 -14.51 19.17
N LEU A 47 2.85 -15.22 19.25
CA LEU A 47 3.42 -16.02 18.19
C LEU A 47 3.79 -17.40 18.72
N SER A 48 3.25 -18.46 18.15
CA SER A 48 3.62 -19.85 18.42
C SER A 48 4.39 -20.45 17.24
N PHE A 49 5.42 -21.22 17.55
CA PHE A 49 6.13 -22.02 16.54
C PHE A 49 5.30 -23.26 16.20
N ILE A 50 5.21 -23.58 14.90
CA ILE A 50 4.51 -24.77 14.42
C ILE A 50 5.54 -25.85 14.03
N GLU A 51 6.32 -25.59 13.00
CA GLU A 51 7.22 -26.56 12.40
C GLU A 51 8.35 -25.89 11.61
N GLU A 52 9.31 -26.69 11.20
CA GLU A 52 10.27 -26.31 10.16
C GLU A 52 10.04 -27.22 8.94
N LYS A 53 9.85 -26.60 7.76
CA LYS A 53 9.48 -27.38 6.58
C LYS A 53 9.95 -26.72 5.29
N GLU A 54 10.18 -27.54 4.29
CA GLU A 54 10.48 -27.07 2.94
C GLU A 54 9.19 -26.61 2.26
N ILE A 55 9.24 -25.41 1.65
CA ILE A 55 8.13 -24.83 0.91
C ILE A 55 8.60 -24.29 -0.45
N LEU A 56 7.69 -24.26 -1.42
CA LEU A 56 7.88 -23.60 -2.70
C LEU A 56 7.01 -22.33 -2.70
N PHE A 57 7.64 -21.17 -2.73
CA PHE A 57 6.91 -19.91 -2.70
C PHE A 57 7.64 -18.79 -3.45
N TRP A 58 6.98 -17.67 -3.64
CA TRP A 58 7.53 -16.51 -4.34
C TRP A 58 8.76 -15.95 -3.63
N ASP A 59 9.81 -15.67 -4.41
CA ASP A 59 11.01 -14.99 -3.95
C ASP A 59 11.46 -14.02 -5.06
N ARG A 60 11.34 -12.74 -4.80
CA ARG A 60 11.70 -11.70 -5.77
C ARG A 60 13.19 -11.67 -6.14
N ARG A 61 14.04 -12.41 -5.44
CA ARG A 61 15.45 -12.64 -5.82
C ARG A 61 15.58 -13.67 -6.94
N ALA A 62 14.58 -14.53 -7.11
CA ALA A 62 14.53 -15.56 -8.14
C ALA A 62 13.83 -15.04 -9.43
N ILE A 63 14.15 -13.81 -9.84
CA ILE A 63 13.65 -13.24 -11.10
C ILE A 63 14.43 -13.86 -12.26
N THR A 64 13.69 -14.35 -13.26
CA THR A 64 14.23 -14.76 -14.55
C THR A 64 13.76 -13.81 -15.65
N SER A 65 14.26 -14.02 -16.88
CA SER A 65 13.82 -13.29 -18.08
C SER A 65 12.31 -13.39 -18.35
N SER A 66 11.64 -14.43 -17.83
CA SER A 66 10.20 -14.64 -17.93
C SER A 66 9.39 -14.03 -16.77
N GLY A 67 10.03 -13.41 -15.78
CA GLY A 67 9.38 -12.75 -14.65
C GLY A 67 9.71 -13.36 -13.28
N TRP A 68 8.80 -13.17 -12.30
CA TRP A 68 8.98 -13.61 -10.93
C TRP A 68 8.84 -15.13 -10.80
N ASN A 69 9.82 -15.76 -10.13
CA ASN A 69 9.79 -17.20 -9.89
C ASN A 69 9.55 -17.56 -8.43
N LYS A 70 9.01 -18.77 -8.25
CA LYS A 70 9.01 -19.45 -6.97
C LYS A 70 10.37 -20.07 -6.73
N SER A 71 10.86 -20.00 -5.51
CA SER A 71 12.02 -20.75 -5.05
C SER A 71 11.62 -21.75 -3.96
N LYS A 72 12.35 -22.85 -3.92
CA LYS A 72 12.22 -23.87 -2.89
C LYS A 72 13.16 -23.50 -1.74
N PHE A 73 12.63 -23.42 -0.53
CA PHE A 73 13.43 -23.07 0.64
C PHE A 73 12.86 -23.68 1.90
N LYS A 74 13.72 -23.95 2.85
CA LYS A 74 13.33 -24.37 4.20
C LYS A 74 12.88 -23.16 4.99
N ALA A 75 11.74 -23.26 5.68
CA ALA A 75 11.15 -22.17 6.45
C ALA A 75 10.82 -22.56 7.87
N PHE A 76 11.06 -21.65 8.81
CA PHE A 76 10.46 -21.69 10.14
C PHE A 76 9.03 -21.17 10.06
N ILE A 77 8.06 -21.99 10.43
CA ILE A 77 6.63 -21.68 10.35
C ILE A 77 6.12 -21.33 11.75
N PHE A 78 5.44 -20.18 11.83
CA PHE A 78 4.82 -19.71 13.07
C PHE A 78 3.34 -19.40 12.80
N ASN A 79 2.54 -19.42 13.88
CA ASN A 79 1.18 -18.88 13.90
C ASN A 79 1.17 -17.58 14.70
N ALA A 80 0.76 -16.50 14.10
CA ALA A 80 0.56 -15.20 14.73
C ALA A 80 -0.92 -14.99 15.03
N LYS A 81 -1.28 -14.69 16.30
CA LYS A 81 -2.65 -14.41 16.75
C LYS A 81 -2.86 -12.94 16.96
N PHE A 82 -4.05 -12.46 16.58
CA PHE A 82 -4.46 -11.08 16.70
C PHE A 82 -5.74 -10.94 17.54
N LYS A 83 -5.94 -9.77 18.17
CA LYS A 83 -7.05 -9.50 19.09
C LYS A 83 -8.45 -9.70 18.47
N ASN A 84 -8.57 -9.53 17.16
CA ASN A 84 -9.82 -9.74 16.41
C ASN A 84 -10.11 -11.21 16.07
N GLY A 85 -9.37 -12.17 16.65
CA GLY A 85 -9.52 -13.59 16.39
C GLY A 85 -8.88 -14.10 15.10
N LYS A 86 -8.22 -13.23 14.32
CA LYS A 86 -7.53 -13.62 13.09
C LYS A 86 -6.20 -14.32 13.42
N ASP A 87 -5.97 -15.44 12.76
CA ASP A 87 -4.68 -16.15 12.74
C ASP A 87 -4.02 -15.96 11.38
N VAL A 88 -2.70 -15.71 11.38
CA VAL A 88 -1.90 -15.55 10.17
C VAL A 88 -0.64 -16.43 10.29
N ILE A 89 -0.38 -17.23 9.27
CA ILE A 89 0.82 -18.05 9.21
C ILE A 89 2.01 -17.20 8.78
N VAL A 90 3.08 -17.24 9.54
CA VAL A 90 4.32 -16.51 9.27
C VAL A 90 5.41 -17.50 8.86
N ARG A 91 5.86 -17.39 7.62
CA ARG A 91 6.90 -18.21 7.02
C ARG A 91 8.20 -17.42 7.00
N VAL A 92 9.20 -17.86 7.73
CA VAL A 92 10.51 -17.19 7.77
C VAL A 92 11.56 -18.09 7.15
N ASN A 93 12.18 -17.65 6.07
CA ASN A 93 13.22 -18.39 5.38
C ASN A 93 14.36 -18.79 6.35
N SER A 94 14.82 -20.02 6.29
CA SER A 94 15.90 -20.55 7.15
C SER A 94 17.25 -19.84 6.98
N GLU A 95 17.40 -18.99 5.97
CA GLU A 95 18.57 -18.12 5.81
C GLU A 95 18.81 -17.17 7.00
N PHE A 96 17.84 -17.01 7.91
CA PHE A 96 18.03 -16.33 9.20
C PHE A 96 18.78 -17.21 10.22
N LYS A 97 19.11 -18.44 9.87
CA LYS A 97 19.98 -19.41 10.54
C LYS A 97 19.38 -20.13 11.75
N THR A 98 18.73 -19.42 12.69
CA THR A 98 18.16 -20.06 13.90
C THR A 98 16.70 -19.69 14.08
N LYS A 99 15.96 -20.57 14.74
CA LYS A 99 14.55 -20.37 15.10
C LYS A 99 14.36 -19.08 15.90
N GLU A 100 15.27 -18.74 16.80
CA GLU A 100 15.21 -17.54 17.63
C GLU A 100 15.34 -16.25 16.77
N LYS A 101 16.25 -16.24 15.80
CA LYS A 101 16.40 -15.12 14.86
C LYS A 101 15.20 -15.01 13.94
N ALA A 102 14.68 -16.12 13.45
CA ALA A 102 13.45 -16.17 12.68
C ALA A 102 12.26 -15.66 13.49
N LYS A 103 12.10 -16.11 14.75
CA LYS A 103 11.05 -15.66 15.67
C LYS A 103 11.08 -14.15 15.89
N LYS A 104 12.25 -13.53 16.04
CA LYS A 104 12.39 -12.07 16.16
C LYS A 104 11.85 -11.33 14.92
N LYS A 105 12.12 -11.87 13.73
CA LYS A 105 11.58 -11.30 12.47
C LYS A 105 10.06 -11.51 12.36
N ALA A 106 9.58 -12.71 12.67
CA ALA A 106 8.15 -13.00 12.70
C ALA A 106 7.40 -12.05 13.64
N ILE A 107 7.87 -11.84 14.87
CA ILE A 107 7.26 -10.89 15.83
C ILE A 107 7.26 -9.47 15.27
N LYS A 108 8.39 -9.00 14.70
CA LYS A 108 8.50 -7.64 14.15
C LYS A 108 7.38 -7.37 13.14
N TYR A 109 7.24 -8.22 12.14
CA TYR A 109 6.29 -8.00 11.06
C TYR A 109 4.84 -8.34 11.45
N SER A 110 4.63 -9.29 12.36
CA SER A 110 3.31 -9.52 12.94
C SER A 110 2.81 -8.31 13.75
N LYS A 111 3.69 -7.60 14.45
CA LYS A 111 3.33 -6.34 15.13
C LYS A 111 2.90 -5.27 14.11
N MET A 112 3.58 -5.13 12.98
CA MET A 112 3.19 -4.21 11.91
C MET A 112 1.82 -4.58 11.33
N VAL A 113 1.57 -5.86 11.05
CA VAL A 113 0.24 -6.33 10.64
C VAL A 113 -0.82 -6.05 11.70
N GLY A 114 -0.47 -6.14 12.98
CA GLY A 114 -1.38 -5.78 14.06
C GLY A 114 -1.74 -4.30 14.13
N GLN A 115 -0.95 -3.43 13.51
CA GLN A 115 -1.17 -1.96 13.51
C GLN A 115 -2.08 -1.50 12.37
N ILE A 116 -2.21 -2.27 11.29
CA ILE A 116 -3.09 -1.91 10.18
C ILE A 116 -4.56 -2.19 10.50
N PRO A 117 -5.51 -1.50 9.83
CA PRO A 117 -6.94 -1.74 9.95
C PRO A 117 -7.34 -3.19 9.76
N ASN A 118 -8.34 -3.66 10.51
CA ASN A 118 -8.80 -5.06 10.43
C ASN A 118 -9.31 -5.44 9.04
N PHE A 119 -10.01 -4.55 8.35
CA PHE A 119 -10.50 -4.82 7.00
C PHE A 119 -9.38 -5.12 5.99
N LEU A 120 -8.18 -4.59 6.20
CA LEU A 120 -7.00 -4.87 5.37
C LEU A 120 -6.31 -6.20 5.71
N LYS A 121 -6.83 -6.94 6.67
CA LYS A 121 -6.37 -8.28 7.04
C LYS A 121 -7.38 -9.38 6.67
N THR A 122 -8.53 -9.02 6.12
CA THR A 122 -9.63 -9.98 5.87
C THR A 122 -9.20 -11.16 5.00
N SER A 123 -8.48 -10.90 3.92
CA SER A 123 -7.98 -11.93 3.02
C SER A 123 -6.57 -12.41 3.33
N LEU A 124 -5.87 -11.79 4.30
CA LEU A 124 -4.50 -12.18 4.64
C LEU A 124 -4.45 -13.53 5.34
N LYS A 125 -3.77 -14.51 4.73
CA LYS A 125 -3.55 -15.86 5.28
C LYS A 125 -2.12 -16.07 5.72
N THR A 126 -1.17 -15.46 5.01
CA THR A 126 0.26 -15.72 5.26
C THR A 126 1.10 -14.44 5.14
N ILE A 127 2.26 -14.48 5.79
CA ILE A 127 3.35 -13.53 5.61
C ILE A 127 4.59 -14.35 5.31
N THR A 128 5.30 -14.05 4.23
CA THR A 128 6.53 -14.73 3.84
C THR A 128 7.72 -13.79 3.94
N ILE A 129 8.74 -14.17 4.70
CA ILE A 129 9.85 -13.28 5.08
C ILE A 129 11.17 -13.85 4.57
N HIS A 130 11.83 -13.10 3.71
CA HIS A 130 13.18 -13.34 3.18
C HIS A 130 14.16 -12.26 3.62
N LYS A 131 15.45 -12.56 3.53
CA LYS A 131 16.49 -11.53 3.48
C LYS A 131 16.51 -10.85 2.12
N GLY A 132 17.40 -9.89 1.96
CA GLY A 132 17.69 -9.22 0.70
C GLY A 132 16.95 -7.91 0.54
N ASN A 133 17.35 -7.19 -0.52
CA ASN A 133 16.92 -5.83 -0.81
C ASN A 133 16.05 -5.83 -2.08
N LYS A 134 14.88 -6.47 -2.01
CA LYS A 134 13.88 -6.46 -3.07
C LYS A 134 12.60 -5.83 -2.52
N PRO A 135 11.80 -5.18 -3.37
CA PRO A 135 10.52 -4.60 -2.95
C PRO A 135 9.62 -5.67 -2.30
N TRP A 136 8.80 -5.24 -1.37
CA TRP A 136 7.73 -6.09 -0.82
C TRP A 136 6.66 -6.36 -1.87
N GLY A 137 5.68 -7.20 -1.56
CA GLY A 137 4.57 -7.48 -2.44
C GLY A 137 3.38 -8.04 -1.69
N GLY A 138 2.19 -7.52 -1.97
CA GLY A 138 0.91 -8.05 -1.51
C GLY A 138 0.18 -8.77 -2.63
N GLY A 139 -0.56 -9.83 -2.29
CA GLY A 139 -1.39 -10.57 -3.23
C GLY A 139 -1.47 -12.06 -2.94
N ASN A 140 -2.42 -12.76 -3.54
CA ASN A 140 -2.60 -14.20 -3.34
C ASN A 140 -2.66 -14.60 -1.86
N PHE A 141 -3.34 -13.78 -1.03
CA PHE A 141 -3.50 -13.97 0.41
C PHE A 141 -2.19 -13.90 1.23
N ASP A 142 -1.11 -13.37 0.65
CA ASP A 142 0.22 -13.30 1.27
C ASP A 142 0.79 -11.88 1.19
N ILE A 143 1.62 -11.53 2.19
CA ILE A 143 2.52 -10.39 2.11
C ILE A 143 3.95 -10.92 2.08
N LEU A 144 4.63 -10.68 0.96
CA LEU A 144 6.02 -11.03 0.73
C LEU A 144 6.94 -9.92 1.20
N ILE A 145 7.84 -10.23 2.11
CA ILE A 145 8.74 -9.29 2.76
C ILE A 145 10.19 -9.62 2.46
N HIS A 146 10.95 -8.64 1.98
CA HIS A 146 12.41 -8.70 1.94
C HIS A 146 12.98 -7.71 2.96
N THR A 147 13.67 -8.22 3.98
CA THR A 147 14.04 -7.44 5.18
C THR A 147 15.11 -6.36 4.98
N GLY A 148 15.70 -6.27 3.81
CA GLY A 148 16.63 -5.21 3.43
C GLY A 148 15.96 -4.01 2.75
N ASP A 149 14.70 -4.15 2.32
CA ASP A 149 13.89 -3.09 1.74
C ASP A 149 12.69 -2.79 2.66
N GLU A 150 12.90 -1.99 3.67
CA GLU A 150 11.85 -1.57 4.62
C GLU A 150 11.30 -0.19 4.23
N GLY A 151 10.73 -0.07 3.01
CA GLY A 151 10.16 1.18 2.51
C GLY A 151 11.17 2.11 1.83
N GLY A 152 12.16 1.51 1.18
CA GLY A 152 13.17 2.26 0.43
C GLY A 152 14.01 3.18 1.32
N LYS A 153 14.42 4.32 0.78
CA LYS A 153 15.28 5.29 1.49
C LYS A 153 14.60 5.92 2.72
N GLY A 154 13.28 5.99 2.74
CA GLY A 154 12.49 6.62 3.81
C GLY A 154 12.22 5.74 5.02
N LYS A 155 12.49 4.44 4.95
CA LYS A 155 12.19 3.46 6.02
C LYS A 155 10.71 3.45 6.45
N CYS A 156 9.79 3.58 5.51
CA CYS A 156 8.34 3.63 5.73
C CYS A 156 7.71 2.22 5.79
N ALA A 157 8.31 1.31 6.54
CA ALA A 157 7.91 -0.11 6.53
C ALA A 157 6.45 -0.33 6.93
N GLU A 158 5.93 0.47 7.87
CA GLU A 158 4.55 0.41 8.32
C GLU A 158 3.57 0.86 7.23
N GLU A 159 3.93 1.87 6.44
CA GLU A 159 3.12 2.35 5.32
C GLU A 159 3.20 1.41 4.11
N VAL A 160 4.37 0.79 3.88
CA VAL A 160 4.48 -0.30 2.89
C VAL A 160 3.60 -1.48 3.31
N MET A 161 3.57 -1.85 4.59
CA MET A 161 2.68 -2.89 5.10
C MET A 161 1.21 -2.56 4.82
N LEU A 162 0.81 -1.30 5.02
CA LEU A 162 -0.54 -0.82 4.73
C LEU A 162 -0.87 -0.95 3.24
N HIS A 163 0.02 -0.52 2.35
CA HIS A 163 -0.12 -0.61 0.90
C HIS A 163 -0.25 -2.07 0.43
N GLU A 164 0.66 -2.94 0.84
CA GLU A 164 0.65 -4.36 0.44
C GLU A 164 -0.59 -5.09 0.98
N SER A 165 -1.11 -4.65 2.14
CA SER A 165 -2.36 -5.17 2.68
C SER A 165 -3.58 -4.72 1.85
N GLY A 166 -3.51 -3.55 1.22
CA GLY A 166 -4.49 -3.07 0.24
C GLY A 166 -4.60 -4.05 -0.93
N HIS A 167 -3.49 -4.47 -1.51
CA HIS A 167 -3.48 -5.50 -2.56
C HIS A 167 -4.12 -6.81 -2.09
N VAL A 168 -3.74 -7.28 -0.90
CA VAL A 168 -4.22 -8.58 -0.38
C VAL A 168 -5.71 -8.58 -0.12
N SER A 169 -6.28 -7.48 0.41
CA SER A 169 -7.62 -7.49 0.97
C SER A 169 -8.65 -6.67 0.18
N LEU A 170 -8.23 -5.74 -0.65
CA LEU A 170 -9.14 -4.89 -1.42
C LEU A 170 -9.11 -5.17 -2.92
N ASP A 171 -7.95 -5.41 -3.52
CA ASP A 171 -7.83 -5.62 -4.95
C ASP A 171 -8.37 -6.99 -5.37
N GLU A 172 -9.47 -7.00 -6.16
CA GLU A 172 -10.11 -8.21 -6.68
C GLU A 172 -9.12 -9.10 -7.46
N THR A 173 -8.18 -8.52 -8.18
CA THR A 173 -7.15 -9.25 -8.96
C THR A 173 -6.36 -10.22 -8.10
N TRP A 174 -6.21 -9.92 -6.81
CA TRP A 174 -5.45 -10.69 -5.84
C TRP A 174 -6.31 -11.38 -4.77
N GLY A 175 -7.63 -11.41 -4.97
CA GLY A 175 -8.58 -12.04 -4.06
C GLY A 175 -9.17 -11.09 -3.01
N GLY A 176 -9.06 -9.76 -3.25
CA GLY A 176 -9.64 -8.73 -2.41
C GLY A 176 -11.13 -8.49 -2.65
N LEU A 177 -11.70 -7.60 -1.86
CA LEU A 177 -13.15 -7.42 -1.72
C LEU A 177 -13.77 -6.44 -2.72
N ILE A 178 -12.97 -5.55 -3.33
CA ILE A 178 -13.50 -4.48 -4.19
C ILE A 178 -13.38 -4.88 -5.66
N PRO A 179 -14.52 -5.05 -6.38
CA PRO A 179 -14.51 -5.36 -7.79
C PRO A 179 -13.81 -4.26 -8.61
N LEU A 180 -12.85 -4.65 -9.44
CA LEU A 180 -12.05 -3.73 -10.26
C LEU A 180 -12.94 -2.82 -11.15
N LYS A 181 -14.03 -3.39 -11.69
CA LYS A 181 -15.00 -2.62 -12.49
C LYS A 181 -15.67 -1.51 -11.68
N VAL A 182 -15.97 -1.75 -10.41
CA VAL A 182 -16.57 -0.75 -9.51
C VAL A 182 -15.55 0.31 -9.17
N TRP A 183 -14.33 -0.11 -8.78
CA TRP A 183 -13.24 0.82 -8.49
C TRP A 183 -12.94 1.77 -9.65
N LYS A 184 -12.84 1.25 -10.88
CA LYS A 184 -12.62 2.05 -12.09
C LYS A 184 -13.71 3.09 -12.32
N LYS A 185 -14.97 2.75 -12.08
CA LYS A 185 -16.07 3.74 -12.20
C LYS A 185 -15.89 4.88 -11.22
N VAL A 186 -15.58 4.57 -9.98
CA VAL A 186 -15.35 5.57 -8.93
C VAL A 186 -14.12 6.42 -9.25
N ALA A 187 -13.03 5.78 -9.70
CA ALA A 187 -11.81 6.45 -10.09
C ALA A 187 -12.02 7.46 -11.23
N ASN A 188 -12.81 7.09 -12.23
CA ASN A 188 -13.11 7.95 -13.37
C ASN A 188 -13.92 9.21 -12.99
N LEU A 189 -14.71 9.16 -11.90
CA LEU A 189 -15.44 10.33 -11.40
C LEU A 189 -14.50 11.39 -10.81
N ASP A 190 -13.34 10.99 -10.29
CA ASP A 190 -12.35 11.94 -9.77
C ASP A 190 -11.56 12.64 -10.88
N GLY A 191 -11.39 11.99 -12.03
CA GLY A 191 -10.59 12.52 -13.16
C GLY A 191 -9.11 12.75 -12.81
N LYS A 192 -8.66 12.28 -11.63
CA LYS A 192 -7.30 12.47 -11.12
C LYS A 192 -6.86 11.25 -10.32
N TYR A 193 -5.56 11.00 -10.29
CA TYR A 193 -4.95 9.94 -9.47
C TYR A 193 -4.25 10.53 -8.25
N ILE A 194 -4.15 9.73 -7.19
CA ILE A 194 -3.45 10.14 -5.98
C ILE A 194 -1.94 10.25 -6.21
N SER A 195 -1.38 9.36 -7.04
CA SER A 195 0.04 9.36 -7.38
C SER A 195 0.28 9.07 -8.87
N LYS A 196 1.49 9.39 -9.34
CA LYS A 196 1.91 9.00 -10.68
C LYS A 196 1.94 7.48 -10.84
N TYR A 197 2.30 6.75 -9.79
CA TYR A 197 2.34 5.29 -9.82
C TYR A 197 0.95 4.68 -9.95
N ALA A 198 -0.05 5.22 -9.24
CA ALA A 198 -1.45 4.84 -9.42
C ALA A 198 -1.94 5.12 -10.84
N LYS A 199 -1.54 6.25 -11.45
CA LYS A 199 -1.85 6.58 -12.83
C LYS A 199 -1.21 5.64 -13.84
N ASP A 200 0.06 5.32 -13.66
CA ASP A 200 0.81 4.46 -14.59
C ASP A 200 0.30 2.99 -14.55
N PHE A 201 -0.25 2.56 -13.41
CA PHE A 201 -0.75 1.19 -13.18
C PHE A 201 -2.14 1.16 -12.53
N PRO A 202 -3.17 1.78 -13.16
CA PRO A 202 -4.46 2.03 -12.51
C PRO A 202 -5.21 0.75 -12.12
N ASP A 203 -4.99 -0.35 -12.84
CA ASP A 203 -5.65 -1.62 -12.60
C ASP A 203 -5.01 -2.45 -11.48
N ARG A 204 -3.83 -2.02 -11.00
CA ARG A 204 -3.05 -2.75 -10.00
C ARG A 204 -2.75 -1.96 -8.76
N GLU A 205 -2.43 -0.68 -8.92
CA GLU A 205 -1.82 0.10 -7.85
C GLU A 205 -2.76 1.17 -7.28
N ASP A 206 -3.77 1.61 -8.03
CA ASP A 206 -4.57 2.77 -7.65
C ASP A 206 -5.32 2.56 -6.33
N ILE A 207 -5.83 1.38 -6.07
CA ILE A 207 -6.53 1.09 -4.81
C ILE A 207 -5.56 1.07 -3.62
N SER A 208 -4.39 0.45 -3.78
CA SER A 208 -3.38 0.32 -2.72
C SER A 208 -2.67 1.64 -2.44
N GLU A 209 -2.44 2.46 -3.47
CA GLU A 209 -1.96 3.82 -3.32
C GLU A 209 -3.00 4.70 -2.61
N THR A 210 -4.28 4.57 -2.97
CA THR A 210 -5.37 5.35 -2.37
C THR A 210 -5.57 5.02 -0.90
N ILE A 211 -5.46 3.75 -0.48
CA ILE A 211 -5.76 3.35 0.89
C ILE A 211 -4.82 3.99 1.93
N ASN A 212 -3.56 4.20 1.60
CA ASN A 212 -2.63 4.88 2.49
C ASN A 212 -3.10 6.31 2.79
N TRP A 213 -3.54 7.03 1.77
CA TRP A 213 -4.03 8.39 1.93
C TRP A 213 -5.43 8.46 2.53
N TRP A 214 -6.28 7.45 2.28
CA TRP A 214 -7.54 7.34 3.00
C TRP A 214 -7.30 7.18 4.50
N VAL A 215 -6.38 6.31 4.93
CA VAL A 215 -5.98 6.18 6.33
C VAL A 215 -5.42 7.50 6.87
N ALA A 216 -4.58 8.19 6.10
CA ALA A 216 -4.04 9.49 6.50
C ALA A 216 -5.15 10.52 6.77
N VAL A 217 -6.09 10.69 5.83
CA VAL A 217 -7.13 11.74 5.94
C VAL A 217 -8.27 11.36 6.88
N ARG A 218 -8.52 10.08 7.15
CA ARG A 218 -9.62 9.62 8.01
C ARG A 218 -9.19 9.23 9.42
N CYS A 219 -7.96 8.72 9.57
CA CYS A 219 -7.51 8.13 10.83
C CYS A 219 -6.31 8.86 11.44
N LYS A 220 -5.57 9.65 10.65
CA LYS A 220 -4.27 10.23 11.06
C LYS A 220 -4.08 11.65 10.52
N GLN A 221 -5.13 12.47 10.56
CA GLN A 221 -5.09 13.86 10.07
C GLN A 221 -4.00 14.70 10.74
N ASP A 222 -3.69 14.40 12.00
CA ASP A 222 -2.66 15.05 12.79
C ASP A 222 -1.23 14.78 12.30
N ARG A 223 -1.07 13.78 11.40
CA ARG A 223 0.23 13.36 10.87
C ARG A 223 0.50 13.82 9.45
N ILE A 224 -0.41 14.53 8.85
CA ILE A 224 -0.23 15.12 7.51
C ILE A 224 -0.41 16.65 7.57
N SER A 225 0.22 17.36 6.65
CA SER A 225 0.06 18.80 6.56
C SER A 225 -1.36 19.18 6.17
N LYS A 226 -1.82 20.36 6.62
CA LYS A 226 -3.13 20.91 6.24
C LYS A 226 -3.26 21.08 4.70
N SER A 227 -2.15 21.33 4.00
CA SER A 227 -2.14 21.42 2.54
C SER A 227 -2.39 20.04 1.95
N HIS A 228 -1.61 19.01 2.32
CA HIS A 228 -1.81 17.63 1.85
C HIS A 228 -3.24 17.15 2.10
N TYR A 229 -3.78 17.41 3.29
CA TYR A 229 -5.16 17.06 3.62
C TYR A 229 -6.16 17.65 2.61
N LYS A 230 -6.09 18.97 2.35
CA LYS A 230 -6.99 19.65 1.40
C LYS A 230 -6.80 19.15 -0.04
N ASP A 231 -5.55 18.96 -0.46
CA ASP A 231 -5.20 18.56 -1.82
C ASP A 231 -5.69 17.13 -2.11
N ILE A 232 -5.59 16.21 -1.13
CA ILE A 232 -6.09 14.84 -1.25
C ILE A 232 -7.62 14.83 -1.36
N LEU A 233 -8.33 15.55 -0.47
CA LEU A 233 -9.78 15.65 -0.52
C LEU A 233 -10.30 16.20 -1.86
N LYS A 234 -9.54 17.11 -2.48
CA LYS A 234 -9.88 17.67 -3.79
C LYS A 234 -9.53 16.74 -4.95
N ALA A 235 -8.45 15.95 -4.82
CA ALA A 235 -7.95 15.13 -5.92
C ALA A 235 -8.77 13.86 -6.14
N ILE A 236 -9.22 13.19 -5.06
CA ILE A 236 -9.85 11.88 -5.11
C ILE A 236 -11.15 11.79 -4.25
N PRO A 237 -12.07 12.78 -4.31
CA PRO A 237 -13.22 12.83 -3.41
C PRO A 237 -14.14 11.62 -3.54
N ASN A 238 -14.34 11.09 -4.76
CA ASN A 238 -15.23 9.96 -4.99
C ASN A 238 -14.63 8.63 -4.50
N ARG A 239 -13.32 8.44 -4.66
CA ARG A 239 -12.63 7.26 -4.06
C ARG A 239 -12.71 7.28 -2.53
N LEU A 240 -12.49 8.45 -1.92
CA LEU A 240 -12.60 8.59 -0.46
C LEU A 240 -14.02 8.29 0.01
N LYS A 241 -15.03 8.89 -0.62
CA LYS A 241 -16.45 8.64 -0.32
C LYS A 241 -16.80 7.16 -0.49
N TYR A 242 -16.37 6.52 -1.56
CA TYR A 242 -16.63 5.10 -1.79
C TYR A 242 -16.07 4.23 -0.67
N LEU A 243 -14.84 4.51 -0.19
CA LEU A 243 -14.25 3.78 0.92
C LEU A 243 -14.96 4.06 2.26
N ASP A 244 -15.42 5.29 2.48
CA ASP A 244 -16.19 5.66 3.67
C ASP A 244 -17.51 4.88 3.75
N GLU A 245 -18.19 4.69 2.61
CA GLU A 245 -19.46 3.97 2.52
C GLU A 245 -19.35 2.45 2.75
N GLN A 246 -18.14 1.88 2.76
CA GLN A 246 -17.96 0.45 3.01
C GLN A 246 -18.13 0.06 4.48
N ASN A 247 -18.17 1.01 5.42
CA ASN A 247 -18.29 0.77 6.86
C ASN A 247 -17.25 -0.24 7.39
N PHE A 248 -16.03 -0.12 6.98
CA PHE A 248 -14.93 -1.03 7.34
C PHE A 248 -14.61 -1.02 8.85
N ASP A 249 -14.26 -2.18 9.39
CA ASP A 249 -13.62 -2.26 10.72
C ASP A 249 -12.19 -1.71 10.65
N THR A 250 -12.03 -0.47 11.08
CA THR A 250 -10.75 0.23 11.07
C THR A 250 -9.86 -0.07 12.27
N SER A 251 -10.35 -0.82 13.29
CA SER A 251 -9.56 -1.17 14.46
C SER A 251 -8.19 -1.78 14.07
N PRO A 252 -7.10 -1.43 14.75
CA PRO A 252 -6.97 -0.65 15.98
C PRO A 252 -6.98 0.87 15.79
N LEU A 253 -7.12 1.37 14.56
CA LEU A 253 -7.13 2.81 14.30
C LEU A 253 -8.50 3.41 14.63
N ALA A 254 -8.50 4.59 15.26
CA ALA A 254 -9.68 5.42 15.38
C ALA A 254 -9.77 6.31 14.14
N CYS A 255 -10.82 6.14 13.34
CA CYS A 255 -11.05 6.88 12.11
C CYS A 255 -12.33 7.69 12.20
N ASN A 256 -12.31 8.92 11.68
CA ASN A 256 -13.46 9.83 11.61
C ASN A 256 -13.78 10.09 10.13
N TYR A 257 -14.89 9.55 9.64
CA TYR A 257 -15.39 9.74 8.28
C TYR A 257 -16.92 9.88 8.29
N ASN A 258 -17.35 10.99 8.89
CA ASN A 258 -18.75 11.44 8.82
C ASN A 258 -18.83 12.72 7.98
#